data_cda15c4338a25d0faa4b17650df9fbb3
#
_entry.id   cda15c4338a25d0faa4b17650df9fbb3
#
_cell.length_a   1.000
_cell.length_b   1.000
_cell.length_c   1.000
_cell.angle_alpha   90.00
_cell.angle_beta   90.00
_cell.angle_gamma   90.00
#
_symmetry.space_group_name_H-M   'P 1'
#
loop_
_entity.id
_entity.type
_entity.pdbx_description
1 polymer ?
#
loop_
_entity_poly.entity_id
_entity_poly.type
_entity_poly.pdbx_seq_one_letter_code
_entity_poly.pdbx_strand_id
1 'polypeptide(L)'
;IKFDYIITIMSYNSQDIGKIVGFTTWTVKRKVDELLRIDSEMYTRMGLDSKESEMKKTKATSRKIYQAISRISPTDGYFLQAHMDEKDLTSKNK
;
A
#
# COMPACT_ATOMS: atom_id res chain seq x y z
N ILE A 1 -10.91 21.91 9.33
CA ILE A 1 -11.00 22.24 7.90
C ILE A 1 -9.63 22.51 7.32
N LYS A 2 -8.86 23.40 7.92
CA LYS A 2 -7.48 23.63 7.50
C LYS A 2 -6.62 22.38 7.62
N PHE A 3 -6.91 21.59 8.63
CA PHE A 3 -6.17 20.35 8.88
C PHE A 3 -6.38 19.35 7.74
N ASP A 4 -7.64 19.19 7.33
CA ASP A 4 -7.96 18.28 6.22
C ASP A 4 -7.35 18.75 4.91
N TYR A 5 -7.36 20.06 4.70
CA TYR A 5 -6.76 20.65 3.50
C TYR A 5 -5.26 20.39 3.44
N ILE A 6 -4.58 20.57 4.56
CA ILE A 6 -3.14 20.33 4.66
C ILE A 6 -2.83 18.85 4.41
N ILE A 7 -3.62 17.95 4.99
CA ILE A 7 -3.44 16.51 4.80
C ILE A 7 -3.60 16.15 3.32
N THR A 8 -4.60 16.72 2.64
CA THR A 8 -4.83 16.46 1.23
C THR A 8 -3.67 16.92 0.37
N ILE A 9 -3.13 18.11 0.64
CA ILE A 9 -2.01 18.66 -0.12
C ILE A 9 -0.74 17.87 0.13
N MET A 10 -0.53 17.44 1.36
CA MET A 10 0.71 16.75 1.76
C MET A 10 0.59 15.24 1.75
N SER A 11 -0.42 14.72 1.05
CA SER A 11 -0.60 13.27 0.93
C SER A 11 0.54 12.65 0.12
N TYR A 12 0.99 11.50 0.59
CA TYR A 12 2.00 10.73 -0.11
C TYR A 12 1.34 9.76 -1.09
N ASN A 13 2.11 9.32 -2.08
CA ASN A 13 1.63 8.39 -3.09
C ASN A 13 2.59 7.21 -3.22
N SER A 14 2.34 6.34 -4.19
CA SER A 14 3.12 5.11 -4.37
C SER A 14 4.60 5.37 -4.68
N GLN A 15 4.97 6.56 -5.10
CA GLN A 15 6.38 6.91 -5.35
C GLN A 15 7.11 7.26 -4.07
N ASP A 16 6.38 7.47 -2.97
CA ASP A 16 6.94 7.91 -1.70
C ASP A 16 7.18 6.76 -0.72
N ILE A 17 7.03 5.51 -1.14
CA ILE A 17 7.15 4.35 -0.26
C ILE A 17 8.48 4.35 0.48
N GLY A 18 9.59 4.50 -0.24
CA GLY A 18 10.92 4.52 0.37
C GLY A 18 11.10 5.70 1.31
N LYS A 19 10.55 6.85 0.95
CA LYS A 19 10.62 8.04 1.77
C LYS A 19 9.91 7.82 3.11
N ILE A 20 8.72 7.23 3.08
CA ILE A 20 7.94 6.97 4.29
C ILE A 20 8.70 6.02 5.22
N VAL A 21 9.28 4.95 4.66
CA VAL A 21 10.07 3.99 5.43
C VAL A 21 11.22 4.68 6.14
N GLY A 22 11.84 5.68 5.49
CA GLY A 22 13.01 6.38 6.00
C GLY A 22 12.72 7.51 6.99
N PHE A 23 11.47 7.86 7.23
CA PHE A 23 11.17 8.95 8.16
C PHE A 23 11.58 8.59 9.58
N THR A 24 12.38 9.46 10.20
CA THR A 24 12.90 9.21 11.55
C THR A 24 11.95 9.71 12.64
N THR A 25 11.03 10.61 12.31
CA THR A 25 10.11 11.21 13.28
C THR A 25 8.76 10.51 13.34
N TRP A 26 8.50 9.57 12.44
CA TRP A 26 7.25 8.84 12.41
C TRP A 26 7.36 7.54 13.19
N THR A 27 6.29 7.17 13.89
CA THR A 27 6.21 5.85 14.54
C THR A 27 6.02 4.78 13.47
N VAL A 28 6.33 3.54 13.83
CA VAL A 28 6.09 2.40 12.94
C VAL A 28 4.61 2.32 12.55
N LYS A 29 3.73 2.48 13.52
CA LYS A 29 2.29 2.44 13.26
C LYS A 29 1.88 3.49 12.23
N ARG A 30 2.39 4.71 12.36
CA ARG A 30 2.07 5.78 11.43
C ARG A 30 2.53 5.47 10.02
N LYS A 31 3.71 4.89 9.90
CA LYS A 31 4.24 4.48 8.60
C LYS A 31 3.38 3.39 7.97
N VAL A 32 3.02 2.38 8.74
CA VAL A 32 2.17 1.29 8.26
C VAL A 32 0.81 1.83 7.84
N ASP A 33 0.19 2.68 8.66
CA ASP A 33 -1.11 3.26 8.35
C ASP A 33 -1.08 4.04 7.04
N GLU A 34 -0.03 4.83 6.82
CA GLU A 34 0.10 5.62 5.60
C GLU A 34 0.33 4.73 4.38
N LEU A 35 1.17 3.71 4.51
CA LEU A 35 1.41 2.77 3.41
C LEU A 35 0.13 2.02 3.04
N LEU A 36 -0.66 1.61 4.02
CA LEU A 36 -1.94 0.95 3.77
C LEU A 36 -2.96 1.89 3.13
N ARG A 37 -2.93 3.18 3.52
CA ARG A 37 -3.79 4.17 2.89
C ARG A 37 -3.48 4.31 1.41
N ILE A 38 -2.20 4.36 1.06
CA ILE A 38 -1.76 4.45 -0.33
C ILE A 38 -2.24 3.22 -1.10
N ASP A 39 -2.09 2.05 -0.51
CA ASP A 39 -2.53 0.80 -1.13
C ASP A 39 -4.02 0.81 -1.43
N SER A 40 -4.84 1.19 -0.44
CA SER A 40 -6.29 1.28 -0.61
C SER A 40 -6.67 2.29 -1.69
N GLU A 41 -6.00 3.42 -1.72
CA GLU A 41 -6.28 4.46 -2.71
C GLU A 41 -5.99 3.99 -4.13
N MET A 42 -4.90 3.24 -4.32
CA MET A 42 -4.58 2.69 -5.62
C MET A 42 -5.67 1.77 -6.14
N TYR A 43 -6.16 0.87 -5.29
CA TYR A 43 -7.22 -0.05 -5.69
C TYR A 43 -8.53 0.66 -5.94
N THR A 44 -8.83 1.69 -5.17
CA THR A 44 -10.04 2.49 -5.37
C THR A 44 -10.00 3.21 -6.71
N ARG A 45 -8.86 3.78 -7.07
CA ARG A 45 -8.71 4.48 -8.35
C ARG A 45 -8.75 3.54 -9.54
N MET A 46 -8.33 2.29 -9.35
CA MET A 46 -8.26 1.33 -10.44
C MET A 46 -9.63 1.04 -11.04
N GLY A 47 -10.65 0.86 -10.21
CA GLY A 47 -12.01 0.62 -10.70
C GLY A 47 -12.16 -0.71 -11.42
N LEU A 48 -13.40 -0.98 -11.87
CA LEU A 48 -13.75 -2.24 -12.51
C LEU A 48 -13.36 -2.28 -13.99
N ASP A 49 -13.25 -1.12 -14.63
CA ASP A 49 -12.95 -1.02 -16.05
C ASP A 49 -11.47 -0.92 -16.36
N SER A 50 -10.63 -1.12 -15.36
CA SER A 50 -9.19 -1.00 -15.54
C SER A 50 -8.65 -2.07 -16.48
N LYS A 51 -7.67 -1.68 -17.28
CA LYS A 51 -6.99 -2.61 -18.17
C LYS A 51 -6.15 -3.60 -17.36
N GLU A 52 -5.94 -4.78 -17.92
CA GLU A 52 -5.12 -5.81 -17.28
C GLU A 52 -3.73 -5.30 -16.92
N SER A 53 -3.13 -4.49 -17.79
CA SER A 53 -1.80 -3.91 -17.52
C SER A 53 -1.82 -2.99 -16.29
N GLU A 54 -2.90 -2.23 -16.09
CA GLU A 54 -3.05 -1.38 -14.93
C GLU A 54 -3.22 -2.22 -13.65
N MET A 55 -3.98 -3.30 -13.75
CA MET A 55 -4.19 -4.21 -12.62
C MET A 55 -2.88 -4.85 -12.19
N LYS A 56 -2.07 -5.29 -13.13
CA LYS A 56 -0.77 -5.88 -12.84
C LYS A 56 0.18 -4.87 -12.20
N LYS A 57 0.15 -3.63 -12.69
CA LYS A 57 0.98 -2.55 -12.15
C LYS A 57 0.57 -2.23 -10.72
N THR A 58 -0.72 -2.15 -10.46
CA THR A 58 -1.23 -1.89 -9.11
C THR A 58 -0.84 -3.01 -8.16
N LYS A 59 -0.97 -4.27 -8.60
CA LYS A 59 -0.59 -5.42 -7.80
C LYS A 59 0.89 -5.42 -7.47
N ALA A 60 1.73 -5.09 -8.45
CA ALA A 60 3.18 -5.01 -8.24
C ALA A 60 3.53 -3.92 -7.22
N THR A 61 2.87 -2.79 -7.30
CA THR A 61 3.09 -1.70 -6.35
C THR A 61 2.61 -2.10 -4.95
N SER A 62 1.47 -2.77 -4.87
CA SER A 62 0.94 -3.28 -3.59
C SER A 62 1.95 -4.22 -2.91
N ARG A 63 2.61 -5.09 -3.69
CA ARG A 63 3.65 -5.97 -3.15
C ARG A 63 4.82 -5.18 -2.59
N LYS A 64 5.22 -4.11 -3.27
CA LYS A 64 6.28 -3.23 -2.77
C LYS A 64 5.89 -2.59 -1.44
N ILE A 65 4.63 -2.19 -1.32
CA ILE A 65 4.11 -1.62 -0.08
C ILE A 65 4.18 -2.66 1.04
N TYR A 66 3.74 -3.88 0.79
CA TYR A 66 3.77 -4.94 1.79
C TYR A 66 5.20 -5.32 2.17
N GLN A 67 6.12 -5.31 1.21
CA GLN A 67 7.54 -5.53 1.50
C GLN A 67 8.10 -4.42 2.38
N ALA A 68 7.72 -3.18 2.12
CA ALA A 68 8.15 -2.04 2.93
C ALA A 68 7.61 -2.17 4.35
N ILE A 69 6.34 -2.57 4.50
CA ILE A 69 5.75 -2.81 5.81
C ILE A 69 6.49 -3.92 6.53
N SER A 70 6.88 -4.98 5.83
CA SER A 70 7.64 -6.08 6.43
C SER A 70 8.98 -5.62 7.01
N ARG A 71 9.60 -4.62 6.40
CA ARG A 71 10.88 -4.08 6.89
C ARG A 71 10.71 -3.33 8.20
N ILE A 72 9.62 -2.60 8.35
CA ILE A 72 9.40 -1.77 9.54
C ILE A 72 8.52 -2.45 10.58
N SER A 73 7.72 -3.43 10.17
CA SER A 73 6.86 -4.20 11.06
C SER A 73 6.72 -5.62 10.50
N PRO A 74 7.66 -6.52 10.81
CA PRO A 74 7.66 -7.86 10.23
C PRO A 74 6.36 -8.64 10.47
N THR A 75 5.73 -8.47 11.62
CA THR A 75 4.48 -9.16 11.94
C THR A 75 3.35 -8.72 11.00
N ASP A 76 3.18 -7.41 10.85
CA ASP A 76 2.16 -6.87 9.96
C ASP A 76 2.41 -7.26 8.50
N GLY A 77 3.67 -7.17 8.07
CA GLY A 77 4.05 -7.55 6.71
C GLY A 77 3.78 -9.02 6.42
N TYR A 78 4.05 -9.88 7.39
CA TYR A 78 3.80 -11.31 7.24
C TYR A 78 2.32 -11.58 6.98
N PHE A 79 1.43 -11.01 7.78
CA PHE A 79 0.00 -11.22 7.64
C PHE A 79 -0.53 -10.66 6.30
N LEU A 80 -0.03 -9.49 5.89
CA LEU A 80 -0.47 -8.90 4.63
C LEU A 80 -0.04 -9.73 3.43
N GLN A 81 1.19 -10.20 3.42
CA GLN A 81 1.69 -11.02 2.32
C GLN A 81 0.98 -12.37 2.26
N ALA A 82 0.74 -12.98 3.41
CA ALA A 82 0.01 -14.25 3.46
C ALA A 82 -1.40 -14.09 2.89
N HIS A 83 -2.06 -12.98 3.21
CA HIS A 83 -3.40 -12.69 2.71
C HIS A 83 -3.39 -12.49 1.18
N MET A 84 -2.39 -11.79 0.66
CA MET A 84 -2.26 -11.59 -0.78
C MET A 84 -2.00 -12.91 -1.51
N ASP A 85 -1.12 -13.73 -0.97
CA ASP A 85 -0.81 -15.04 -1.56
C ASP A 85 -2.04 -15.94 -1.58
N GLU A 86 -2.85 -15.90 -0.52
CA GLU A 86 -4.09 -16.66 -0.45
C GLU A 86 -5.05 -16.23 -1.54
N LYS A 87 -5.18 -14.92 -1.77
CA LYS A 87 -6.04 -14.40 -2.85
C LYS A 87 -5.55 -14.84 -4.21
N ASP A 88 -4.24 -14.82 -4.44
CA ASP A 88 -3.67 -15.24 -5.71
C ASP A 88 -3.92 -16.72 -5.97
N LEU A 89 -3.80 -17.55 -4.95
CA LEU A 89 -4.09 -18.99 -5.07
C LEU A 89 -5.56 -19.21 -5.42
N THR A 90 -6.45 -18.49 -4.77
CA THR A 90 -7.89 -18.59 -5.06
C THR A 90 -8.20 -18.19 -6.49
N SER A 91 -7.55 -17.14 -6.98
CA SER A 91 -7.71 -16.69 -8.36
C SER A 91 -7.23 -17.72 -9.36
N LYS A 92 -6.13 -18.41 -9.07
CA LYS A 92 -5.58 -19.43 -9.96
C LYS A 92 -6.47 -20.66 -10.08
N ASN A 93 -7.24 -20.93 -9.05
CA ASN A 93 -8.10 -22.12 -9.01
C ASN A 93 -9.44 -21.93 -9.71
N LYS A 94 -9.68 -20.74 -10.20
CA LYS A 94 -10.89 -20.45 -10.98
C LYS A 94 -10.59 -20.52 -12.47
#